data_a228674340efb4b7c51f4f067547de8b
#
_entry.id   a228674340efb4b7c51f4f067547de8b
#
_cell.length_a   1.000
_cell.length_b   1.000
_cell.length_c   1.000
_cell.angle_alpha   90.00
_cell.angle_beta   90.00
_cell.angle_gamma   90.00
#
_symmetry.space_group_name_H-M   'P 1'
#
loop_
_entity.id
_entity.type
_entity.pdbx_description
1 polymer ?
#
loop_
_entity_poly.entity_id
_entity_poly.type
_entity_poly.pdbx_seq_one_letter_code
_entity_poly.pdbx_strand_id
1 'polypeptide(L)'
;MKMSWESLKKWPPNVFALTSSLLAESGAYRLAVSPPKGKVWPRNPDFWTAELPDIANKVRAYAVGRDSAPPAFRKCWESLEKGKGLGVDSLVKPRQWKTCESILYLHAIADEACRGLGVPTGWPMSTAAEVDFSIRAYYLLSRHGTLANINPDLVRVLPKLHTPQVGATLRSFSHHLTTTASEVSINWQLVPSGLRPDRETINVMLFPFPYEIRPTDFKGVGESSFFQFSSAQSLNVGRIVRLIEEGRSRVGAIDMIVFPEASLSCRDLSRLQGRLRKEVQMPIILAGVRKPPSGGTLGSNYAEFIVRISERALYSGKQYKHHRWCLDDVQIRQYHLGSALDPNHHWWEGIQIERRELNFIPLTDAITICPLICEDLARQEPVAEVVRAVGPTLVIALLLDGPQMAARWPSRYATVLADDPGSSVLTLTSLGMALRSRPQGKEPARLVALWKDRKTGLLEIELPPRKEAIILTVCREWREEWTADYRGDGGSAATPFLAGIEPIGLD
;
A
#
# COMPACT_ATOMS: atom_id res chain seq x y z
N MET A 1 -12.39 -1.56 31.21
CA MET A 1 -13.86 -1.38 30.99
C MET A 1 -14.39 -2.71 30.49
N LYS A 2 -15.35 -3.36 31.18
CA LYS A 2 -15.94 -4.62 30.71
C LYS A 2 -16.73 -4.34 29.44
N MET A 3 -16.32 -4.95 28.34
CA MET A 3 -16.96 -4.87 27.04
C MET A 3 -18.34 -5.53 27.11
N SER A 4 -19.41 -4.79 26.76
CA SER A 4 -20.75 -5.34 26.71
C SER A 4 -21.10 -5.81 25.28
N TRP A 5 -21.90 -6.87 25.17
CA TRP A 5 -22.38 -7.34 23.87
C TRP A 5 -23.17 -6.26 23.11
N GLU A 6 -23.87 -5.41 23.80
CA GLU A 6 -24.59 -4.28 23.20
C GLU A 6 -23.64 -3.25 22.59
N SER A 7 -22.49 -3.00 23.21
CA SER A 7 -21.50 -2.07 22.64
C SER A 7 -20.82 -2.66 21.38
N LEU A 8 -20.59 -3.96 21.33
CA LEU A 8 -20.07 -4.65 20.15
C LEU A 8 -21.06 -4.60 18.99
N LYS A 9 -22.33 -4.96 19.25
CA LYS A 9 -23.42 -4.97 18.27
C LYS A 9 -23.62 -3.61 17.59
N LYS A 10 -23.46 -2.54 18.33
CA LYS A 10 -23.76 -1.19 17.85
C LYS A 10 -22.76 -0.66 16.81
N TRP A 11 -21.56 -1.21 16.73
CA TRP A 11 -20.51 -0.70 15.88
C TRP A 11 -20.04 -1.74 14.84
N PRO A 12 -20.32 -1.55 13.54
CA PRO A 12 -20.03 -2.53 12.49
C PRO A 12 -18.59 -3.05 12.46
N PRO A 13 -17.52 -2.24 12.61
CA PRO A 13 -16.16 -2.77 12.68
C PRO A 13 -15.93 -3.76 13.83
N ASN A 14 -16.61 -3.61 14.97
CA ASN A 14 -16.52 -4.56 16.07
C ASN A 14 -17.23 -5.87 15.72
N VAL A 15 -18.37 -5.79 15.05
CA VAL A 15 -19.09 -6.98 14.54
C VAL A 15 -18.22 -7.72 13.53
N PHE A 16 -17.60 -6.99 12.59
CA PHE A 16 -16.68 -7.55 11.60
C PHE A 16 -15.51 -8.28 12.28
N ALA A 17 -14.82 -7.63 13.22
CA ALA A 17 -13.67 -8.23 13.89
C ALA A 17 -14.07 -9.47 14.71
N LEU A 18 -15.18 -9.41 15.44
CA LEU A 18 -15.71 -10.55 16.20
C LEU A 18 -16.00 -11.73 15.28
N THR A 19 -16.74 -11.49 14.19
CA THR A 19 -17.11 -12.55 13.25
C THR A 19 -15.91 -13.09 12.50
N SER A 20 -14.96 -12.24 12.12
CA SER A 20 -13.68 -12.64 11.50
C SER A 20 -12.89 -13.57 12.43
N SER A 21 -12.77 -13.22 13.71
CA SER A 21 -12.05 -14.05 14.68
C SER A 21 -12.72 -15.41 14.87
N LEU A 22 -14.04 -15.44 15.01
CA LEU A 22 -14.79 -16.70 15.15
C LEU A 22 -14.67 -17.59 13.91
N LEU A 23 -14.77 -17.00 12.71
CA LEU A 23 -14.67 -17.73 11.45
C LEU A 23 -13.24 -18.24 11.20
N ALA A 24 -12.22 -17.45 11.53
CA ALA A 24 -10.83 -17.84 11.38
C ALA A 24 -10.46 -18.96 12.35
N GLU A 25 -10.72 -18.78 13.65
CA GLU A 25 -10.36 -19.74 14.70
C GLU A 25 -11.05 -21.10 14.52
N SER A 26 -12.33 -21.09 14.14
CA SER A 26 -13.08 -22.33 13.88
C SER A 26 -12.81 -22.93 12.50
N GLY A 27 -12.23 -22.20 11.57
CA GLY A 27 -12.18 -22.56 10.15
C GLY A 27 -13.56 -22.59 9.46
N ALA A 28 -14.59 -21.99 10.08
CA ALA A 28 -15.96 -22.05 9.58
C ALA A 28 -16.19 -21.19 8.32
N TYR A 29 -15.28 -20.26 7.97
CA TYR A 29 -15.33 -19.52 6.71
C TYR A 29 -15.45 -20.43 5.49
N ARG A 30 -14.84 -21.63 5.52
CA ARG A 30 -14.91 -22.62 4.43
C ARG A 30 -16.33 -23.10 4.13
N LEU A 31 -17.22 -23.01 5.11
CA LEU A 31 -18.62 -23.43 4.94
C LEU A 31 -19.43 -22.46 4.06
N ALA A 32 -18.88 -21.30 3.74
CA ALA A 32 -19.45 -20.41 2.74
C ALA A 32 -19.36 -21.01 1.32
N VAL A 33 -18.27 -21.73 0.99
CA VAL A 33 -18.10 -22.41 -0.30
C VAL A 33 -18.46 -23.88 -0.28
N SER A 34 -18.40 -24.52 0.90
CA SER A 34 -18.71 -25.94 1.08
C SER A 34 -19.67 -26.13 2.25
N PRO A 35 -20.92 -25.67 2.14
CA PRO A 35 -21.90 -25.83 3.20
C PRO A 35 -22.20 -27.31 3.49
N PRO A 36 -22.70 -27.65 4.68
CA PRO A 36 -23.08 -29.02 5.01
C PRO A 36 -24.12 -29.57 4.03
N LYS A 37 -24.12 -30.89 3.84
CA LYS A 37 -25.06 -31.58 2.92
C LYS A 37 -26.51 -31.09 3.11
N GLY A 38 -27.15 -30.68 2.01
CA GLY A 38 -28.52 -30.16 2.01
C GLY A 38 -28.64 -28.73 2.54
N LYS A 39 -27.55 -28.00 2.71
CA LYS A 39 -27.53 -26.58 3.05
C LYS A 39 -26.99 -25.75 1.89
N VAL A 40 -27.39 -24.49 1.84
CA VAL A 40 -26.95 -23.50 0.82
C VAL A 40 -26.64 -22.20 1.54
N TRP A 41 -25.61 -21.50 1.06
CA TRP A 41 -25.27 -20.16 1.52
C TRP A 41 -24.80 -19.29 0.35
N PRO A 42 -25.28 -18.04 0.19
CA PRO A 42 -26.44 -17.50 0.92
C PRO A 42 -27.74 -18.22 0.51
N ARG A 43 -28.78 -18.18 1.33
CA ARG A 43 -30.06 -18.83 1.01
C ARG A 43 -30.77 -18.17 -0.15
N ASN A 44 -30.68 -16.84 -0.23
CA ASN A 44 -31.23 -16.06 -1.32
C ASN A 44 -30.08 -15.63 -2.25
N PRO A 45 -30.08 -16.01 -3.53
CA PRO A 45 -29.09 -15.56 -4.50
C PRO A 45 -29.02 -14.02 -4.63
N ASP A 46 -30.16 -13.34 -4.48
CA ASP A 46 -30.24 -11.88 -4.56
C ASP A 46 -29.74 -11.16 -3.30
N PHE A 47 -29.29 -11.92 -2.31
CA PHE A 47 -28.76 -11.34 -1.06
C PHE A 47 -27.66 -10.31 -1.32
N TRP A 48 -26.72 -10.62 -2.21
CA TRP A 48 -25.56 -9.77 -2.47
C TRP A 48 -25.90 -8.45 -3.16
N THR A 49 -26.84 -8.50 -4.09
CA THR A 49 -27.15 -7.36 -4.98
C THR A 49 -28.27 -6.47 -4.47
N ALA A 50 -29.22 -7.03 -3.74
CA ALA A 50 -30.41 -6.30 -3.28
C ALA A 50 -30.51 -6.17 -1.75
N GLU A 51 -30.42 -7.30 -1.02
CA GLU A 51 -30.69 -7.27 0.42
C GLU A 51 -29.53 -6.72 1.24
N LEU A 52 -28.30 -7.12 0.91
CA LEU A 52 -27.10 -6.75 1.67
C LEU A 52 -26.87 -5.24 1.72
N PRO A 53 -26.90 -4.50 0.58
CA PRO A 53 -26.73 -3.05 0.60
C PRO A 53 -27.80 -2.34 1.45
N ASP A 54 -29.06 -2.76 1.34
CA ASP A 54 -30.17 -2.18 2.14
C ASP A 54 -29.97 -2.40 3.65
N ILE A 55 -29.66 -3.65 4.04
CA ILE A 55 -29.41 -3.99 5.45
C ILE A 55 -28.19 -3.22 5.96
N ALA A 56 -27.11 -3.15 5.20
CA ALA A 56 -25.89 -2.45 5.57
C ALA A 56 -26.11 -0.94 5.79
N ASN A 57 -26.89 -0.29 4.93
CA ASN A 57 -27.25 1.12 5.10
C ASN A 57 -28.07 1.36 6.38
N LYS A 58 -29.02 0.48 6.70
CA LYS A 58 -29.78 0.53 7.95
C LYS A 58 -28.88 0.28 9.17
N VAL A 59 -27.87 -0.60 9.06
CA VAL A 59 -26.88 -0.84 10.12
C VAL A 59 -26.01 0.39 10.35
N ARG A 60 -25.63 1.12 9.29
CA ARG A 60 -24.92 2.42 9.43
C ARG A 60 -25.77 3.44 10.21
N ALA A 61 -27.05 3.59 9.85
CA ALA A 61 -27.98 4.47 10.54
C ALA A 61 -28.16 4.08 12.02
N TYR A 62 -28.27 2.79 12.31
CA TYR A 62 -28.28 2.27 13.68
C TYR A 62 -26.98 2.59 14.45
N ALA A 63 -25.83 2.44 13.82
CA ALA A 63 -24.53 2.71 14.46
C ALA A 63 -24.38 4.16 14.94
N VAL A 64 -24.95 5.12 14.22
CA VAL A 64 -24.94 6.53 14.59
C VAL A 64 -26.17 6.98 15.41
N GLY A 65 -27.04 6.04 15.78
CA GLY A 65 -28.17 6.30 16.67
C GLY A 65 -29.39 6.95 16.01
N ARG A 66 -29.50 6.85 14.67
CA ARG A 66 -30.64 7.39 13.90
C ARG A 66 -31.78 6.41 13.74
N ASP A 67 -31.50 5.10 13.88
CA ASP A 67 -32.44 4.04 13.67
C ASP A 67 -32.29 2.91 14.68
N SER A 68 -33.27 1.98 14.70
CA SER A 68 -33.16 0.69 15.41
C SER A 68 -32.40 -0.34 14.58
N ALA A 69 -31.83 -1.35 15.23
CA ALA A 69 -31.15 -2.43 14.54
C ALA A 69 -32.09 -3.15 13.54
N PRO A 70 -31.68 -3.34 12.26
CA PRO A 70 -32.53 -4.00 11.27
C PRO A 70 -32.93 -5.42 11.71
N PRO A 71 -34.16 -5.89 11.41
CA PRO A 71 -34.64 -7.20 11.86
C PRO A 71 -33.75 -8.37 11.47
N ALA A 72 -33.24 -8.40 10.23
CA ALA A 72 -32.34 -9.44 9.75
C ALA A 72 -31.00 -9.47 10.55
N PHE A 73 -30.38 -8.31 10.76
CA PHE A 73 -29.18 -8.18 11.57
C PHE A 73 -29.43 -8.61 13.02
N ARG A 74 -30.51 -8.14 13.64
CA ARG A 74 -30.89 -8.49 15.01
C ARG A 74 -31.07 -10.00 15.17
N LYS A 75 -31.78 -10.64 14.24
CA LYS A 75 -32.02 -12.11 14.26
C LYS A 75 -30.71 -12.90 14.21
N CYS A 76 -29.78 -12.49 13.36
CA CYS A 76 -28.44 -13.11 13.26
C CYS A 76 -27.65 -12.89 14.56
N TRP A 77 -27.73 -11.69 15.14
CA TRP A 77 -27.06 -11.38 16.40
C TRP A 77 -27.62 -12.22 17.57
N GLU A 78 -28.92 -12.34 17.69
CA GLU A 78 -29.56 -13.20 18.69
C GLU A 78 -29.16 -14.68 18.56
N SER A 79 -28.97 -15.15 17.32
CA SER A 79 -28.49 -16.52 17.07
C SER A 79 -27.04 -16.69 17.55
N LEU A 80 -26.19 -15.69 17.32
CA LEU A 80 -24.82 -15.66 17.83
C LEU A 80 -24.80 -15.62 19.36
N GLU A 81 -25.64 -14.80 19.99
CA GLU A 81 -25.75 -14.71 21.45
C GLU A 81 -26.17 -16.01 22.09
N LYS A 82 -27.12 -16.74 21.51
CA LYS A 82 -27.51 -18.08 21.98
C LYS A 82 -26.38 -19.10 21.87
N GLY A 83 -25.42 -18.85 20.97
CA GLY A 83 -24.23 -19.68 20.81
C GLY A 83 -23.06 -19.39 21.78
N LYS A 84 -23.21 -18.43 22.71
CA LYS A 84 -22.13 -18.02 23.65
C LYS A 84 -21.57 -19.14 24.50
N GLY A 85 -22.07 -20.19 24.72
CA GLY A 85 -21.51 -21.32 25.49
C GLY A 85 -20.85 -22.40 24.64
N LEU A 86 -20.89 -22.25 23.32
CA LEU A 86 -20.33 -23.23 22.40
C LEU A 86 -18.82 -23.04 22.26
N GLY A 87 -18.08 -24.12 22.33
CA GLY A 87 -16.67 -24.09 21.91
C GLY A 87 -16.56 -23.67 20.42
N VAL A 88 -15.59 -22.83 20.09
CA VAL A 88 -15.40 -22.26 18.75
C VAL A 88 -15.31 -23.38 17.70
N ASP A 89 -14.57 -24.45 17.97
CA ASP A 89 -14.45 -25.63 17.10
C ASP A 89 -15.79 -26.34 16.80
N SER A 90 -16.81 -26.08 17.58
CA SER A 90 -18.13 -26.69 17.35
C SER A 90 -18.90 -26.05 16.20
N LEU A 91 -18.54 -24.82 15.79
CA LEU A 91 -19.22 -24.06 14.73
C LEU A 91 -19.22 -24.78 13.38
N VAL A 92 -18.23 -25.60 13.11
CA VAL A 92 -18.15 -26.39 11.86
C VAL A 92 -19.04 -27.66 11.87
N LYS A 93 -19.62 -28.02 13.01
CA LYS A 93 -20.47 -29.20 13.11
C LYS A 93 -21.84 -28.95 12.44
N PRO A 94 -22.39 -29.88 11.64
CA PRO A 94 -23.64 -29.66 10.91
C PRO A 94 -24.83 -29.21 11.78
N ARG A 95 -24.89 -29.68 13.04
CA ARG A 95 -25.95 -29.29 14.02
C ARG A 95 -25.88 -27.82 14.41
N GLN A 96 -24.72 -27.15 14.24
CA GLN A 96 -24.51 -25.73 14.53
C GLN A 96 -24.63 -24.82 13.30
N TRP A 97 -25.06 -25.39 12.17
CA TRP A 97 -25.15 -24.64 10.90
C TRP A 97 -25.91 -23.31 11.05
N LYS A 98 -27.01 -23.29 11.79
CA LYS A 98 -27.81 -22.07 11.98
C LYS A 98 -27.01 -20.95 12.62
N THR A 99 -26.17 -21.26 13.62
CA THR A 99 -25.28 -20.27 14.27
C THR A 99 -24.17 -19.86 13.33
N CYS A 100 -23.52 -20.82 12.65
CA CYS A 100 -22.47 -20.55 11.68
C CYS A 100 -22.99 -19.65 10.54
N GLU A 101 -24.12 -20.00 9.94
CA GLU A 101 -24.79 -19.23 8.91
C GLU A 101 -25.08 -17.78 9.35
N SER A 102 -25.54 -17.60 10.60
CA SER A 102 -25.80 -16.29 11.17
C SER A 102 -24.50 -15.47 11.32
N ILE A 103 -23.37 -16.12 11.65
CA ILE A 103 -22.06 -15.47 11.72
C ILE A 103 -21.60 -15.04 10.32
N LEU A 104 -21.78 -15.88 9.29
CA LEU A 104 -21.46 -15.54 7.91
C LEU A 104 -22.29 -14.32 7.43
N TYR A 105 -23.58 -14.27 7.70
CA TYR A 105 -24.41 -13.10 7.39
C TYR A 105 -23.98 -11.85 8.15
N LEU A 106 -23.70 -11.95 9.45
CA LEU A 106 -23.21 -10.82 10.24
C LEU A 106 -21.88 -10.29 9.70
N HIS A 107 -20.98 -11.19 9.29
CA HIS A 107 -19.71 -10.82 8.70
C HIS A 107 -19.90 -10.05 7.40
N ALA A 108 -20.72 -10.55 6.48
CA ALA A 108 -21.02 -9.88 5.22
C ALA A 108 -21.70 -8.52 5.43
N ILE A 109 -22.68 -8.43 6.32
CA ILE A 109 -23.40 -7.19 6.64
C ILE A 109 -22.46 -6.17 7.26
N ALA A 110 -21.58 -6.59 8.16
CA ALA A 110 -20.63 -5.69 8.81
C ALA A 110 -19.57 -5.19 7.83
N ASP A 111 -19.07 -6.04 6.94
CA ASP A 111 -18.13 -5.68 5.87
C ASP A 111 -18.75 -4.63 4.94
N GLU A 112 -19.94 -4.86 4.43
CA GLU A 112 -20.64 -3.92 3.54
C GLU A 112 -21.01 -2.62 4.27
N ALA A 113 -21.42 -2.69 5.53
CA ALA A 113 -21.66 -1.50 6.34
C ALA A 113 -20.39 -0.65 6.55
N CYS A 114 -19.21 -1.24 6.43
CA CYS A 114 -17.92 -0.58 6.55
C CYS A 114 -17.35 -0.09 5.20
N ARG A 115 -18.09 -0.23 4.13
CA ARG A 115 -17.66 0.26 2.81
C ARG A 115 -17.26 1.72 2.88
N GLY A 116 -16.06 2.06 2.36
CA GLY A 116 -15.52 3.41 2.40
C GLY A 116 -14.96 3.86 3.75
N LEU A 117 -14.92 3.00 4.75
CA LEU A 117 -14.36 3.31 6.06
C LEU A 117 -12.89 3.72 5.95
N GLY A 118 -12.51 4.88 6.51
CA GLY A 118 -11.13 5.38 6.51
C GLY A 118 -10.61 5.85 5.15
N VAL A 119 -11.42 5.74 4.10
CA VAL A 119 -11.09 6.29 2.79
C VAL A 119 -11.47 7.77 2.76
N PRO A 120 -10.59 8.66 2.27
CA PRO A 120 -10.90 10.08 2.23
C PRO A 120 -12.12 10.35 1.36
N THR A 121 -12.86 11.33 1.80
CA THR A 121 -14.05 11.89 1.18
C THR A 121 -13.84 12.20 -0.31
N GLY A 122 -14.29 11.36 -1.15
CA GLY A 122 -14.41 11.48 -2.61
C GLY A 122 -15.56 10.63 -3.11
N TRP A 123 -16.09 9.78 -2.23
CA TRP A 123 -17.32 9.05 -2.50
C TRP A 123 -18.50 10.01 -2.42
N PRO A 124 -19.44 9.92 -3.35
CA PRO A 124 -20.71 10.59 -3.20
C PRO A 124 -21.42 9.98 -1.98
N MET A 125 -21.24 10.60 -0.81
CA MET A 125 -22.00 10.24 0.38
C MET A 125 -23.40 10.80 0.24
N SER A 126 -24.35 9.91 0.00
CA SER A 126 -25.72 10.31 -0.34
C SER A 126 -26.58 10.65 0.88
N THR A 127 -26.16 10.25 2.09
CA THR A 127 -26.96 10.45 3.30
C THR A 127 -26.16 11.05 4.45
N ALA A 128 -26.85 11.80 5.33
CA ALA A 128 -26.26 12.32 6.55
C ALA A 128 -25.76 11.20 7.49
N ALA A 129 -26.35 9.99 7.44
CA ALA A 129 -25.91 8.84 8.21
C ALA A 129 -24.55 8.30 7.71
N GLU A 130 -24.31 8.32 6.40
CA GLU A 130 -23.04 7.94 5.81
C GLU A 130 -21.94 8.94 6.19
N VAL A 131 -22.25 10.23 6.18
CA VAL A 131 -21.32 11.28 6.62
C VAL A 131 -20.93 11.10 8.08
N ASP A 132 -21.89 10.95 8.98
CA ASP A 132 -21.64 10.74 10.41
C ASP A 132 -20.86 9.44 10.67
N PHE A 133 -21.20 8.38 9.94
CA PHE A 133 -20.49 7.11 10.02
C PHE A 133 -19.03 7.27 9.59
N SER A 134 -18.78 7.95 8.47
CA SER A 134 -17.43 8.15 7.94
C SER A 134 -16.58 9.04 8.83
N ILE A 135 -17.12 10.10 9.39
CA ILE A 135 -16.43 10.97 10.36
C ILE A 135 -16.02 10.15 11.60
N ARG A 136 -16.94 9.38 12.15
CA ARG A 136 -16.68 8.53 13.32
C ARG A 136 -15.64 7.45 12.99
N ALA A 137 -15.76 6.83 11.84
CA ALA A 137 -14.84 5.82 11.35
C ALA A 137 -13.42 6.38 11.16
N TYR A 138 -13.31 7.54 10.51
CA TYR A 138 -12.04 8.25 10.37
C TYR A 138 -11.38 8.53 11.72
N TYR A 139 -12.13 9.06 12.67
CA TYR A 139 -11.62 9.32 14.00
C TYR A 139 -11.11 8.07 14.73
N LEU A 140 -11.80 6.95 14.58
CA LEU A 140 -11.39 5.68 15.21
C LEU A 140 -10.19 5.06 14.50
N LEU A 141 -10.14 5.10 13.18
CA LEU A 141 -9.05 4.56 12.38
C LEU A 141 -7.79 5.41 12.45
N SER A 142 -7.90 6.73 12.61
CA SER A 142 -6.76 7.63 12.83
C SER A 142 -5.98 7.30 14.11
N ARG A 143 -6.57 6.55 15.03
CA ARG A 143 -5.93 5.98 16.21
C ARG A 143 -5.33 4.59 15.93
N HIS A 144 -4.59 4.45 14.83
CA HIS A 144 -3.86 3.25 14.45
C HIS A 144 -4.72 2.07 13.98
N GLY A 145 -5.85 2.33 13.36
CA GLY A 145 -6.74 1.28 12.81
C GLY A 145 -7.30 0.34 13.86
N THR A 146 -7.40 0.76 15.11
CA THR A 146 -7.86 -0.07 16.22
C THR A 146 -9.37 0.00 16.39
N LEU A 147 -9.97 -1.11 16.82
CA LEU A 147 -11.37 -1.16 17.16
C LEU A 147 -11.61 -0.57 18.55
N ALA A 148 -12.67 0.23 18.68
CA ALA A 148 -12.95 0.97 19.91
C ALA A 148 -13.18 0.08 21.16
N ASN A 149 -13.65 -1.15 20.98
CA ASN A 149 -14.06 -2.04 22.04
C ASN A 149 -13.37 -3.42 22.05
N ILE A 150 -12.45 -3.67 21.12
CA ILE A 150 -11.62 -4.89 21.07
C ILE A 150 -10.18 -4.48 21.38
N ASN A 151 -9.43 -5.39 22.03
CA ASN A 151 -8.04 -5.11 22.33
C ASN A 151 -7.26 -4.77 21.04
N PRO A 152 -6.75 -3.55 20.90
CA PRO A 152 -6.09 -3.09 19.69
C PRO A 152 -4.78 -3.82 19.38
N ASP A 153 -4.17 -4.46 20.38
CA ASP A 153 -2.91 -5.19 20.20
C ASP A 153 -3.11 -6.56 19.55
N LEU A 154 -4.36 -7.07 19.57
CA LEU A 154 -4.70 -8.38 19.01
C LEU A 154 -5.32 -8.30 17.61
N VAL A 155 -6.18 -7.30 17.36
CA VAL A 155 -6.94 -7.20 16.12
C VAL A 155 -6.99 -5.77 15.62
N ARG A 156 -6.63 -5.57 14.35
CA ARG A 156 -6.76 -4.29 13.65
C ARG A 156 -7.69 -4.46 12.47
N VAL A 157 -8.60 -3.51 12.29
CA VAL A 157 -9.44 -3.42 11.09
C VAL A 157 -8.82 -2.42 10.13
N LEU A 158 -8.52 -2.88 8.93
CA LEU A 158 -7.92 -2.09 7.87
C LEU A 158 -8.92 -1.92 6.75
N PRO A 159 -9.23 -0.70 6.33
CA PRO A 159 -10.06 -0.49 5.17
C PRO A 159 -9.36 -1.00 3.92
N LYS A 160 -10.09 -1.68 3.06
CA LYS A 160 -9.68 -2.05 1.71
C LYS A 160 -10.67 -1.46 0.73
N LEU A 161 -10.13 -0.83 -0.29
CA LEU A 161 -10.91 -0.34 -1.40
C LEU A 161 -10.25 -0.84 -2.69
N HIS A 162 -11.02 -1.30 -3.65
CA HIS A 162 -10.51 -1.69 -4.97
C HIS A 162 -9.41 -2.79 -4.97
N THR A 163 -9.37 -3.64 -3.96
CA THR A 163 -8.38 -4.72 -3.90
C THR A 163 -8.95 -5.99 -4.50
N PRO A 164 -8.32 -6.58 -5.52
CA PRO A 164 -8.70 -7.87 -6.05
C PRO A 164 -8.65 -8.96 -4.97
N GLN A 165 -9.66 -9.83 -4.94
CA GLN A 165 -9.79 -10.90 -3.96
C GLN A 165 -9.88 -12.24 -4.65
N VAL A 166 -8.90 -13.09 -4.39
CA VAL A 166 -8.82 -14.42 -5.00
C VAL A 166 -8.71 -15.51 -3.95
N GLY A 167 -9.24 -16.68 -4.26
CA GLY A 167 -9.13 -17.86 -3.43
C GLY A 167 -10.17 -17.95 -2.32
N ALA A 168 -10.10 -19.05 -1.55
CA ALA A 168 -11.03 -19.39 -0.46
C ALA A 168 -10.35 -19.21 0.90
N THR A 169 -10.08 -17.98 1.28
CA THR A 169 -9.58 -17.61 2.61
C THR A 169 -10.61 -16.71 3.30
N LEU A 170 -10.50 -16.52 4.60
CA LEU A 170 -11.38 -15.57 5.29
C LEU A 170 -11.34 -14.18 4.64
N ARG A 171 -10.18 -13.75 4.20
CA ARG A 171 -10.00 -12.45 3.53
C ARG A 171 -10.78 -12.35 2.21
N SER A 172 -10.93 -13.45 1.46
CA SER A 172 -11.67 -13.46 0.19
C SER A 172 -13.18 -13.32 0.36
N PHE A 173 -13.72 -13.46 1.58
CA PHE A 173 -15.13 -13.20 1.89
C PHE A 173 -15.39 -11.76 2.37
N SER A 174 -14.37 -10.93 2.45
CA SER A 174 -14.47 -9.53 2.87
C SER A 174 -14.09 -8.63 1.70
N HIS A 175 -14.98 -7.71 1.31
CA HIS A 175 -14.76 -6.81 0.18
C HIS A 175 -14.15 -5.47 0.59
N HIS A 176 -14.43 -5.00 1.82
CA HIS A 176 -14.09 -3.66 2.26
C HIS A 176 -13.14 -3.63 3.45
N LEU A 177 -13.21 -4.62 4.33
CA LEU A 177 -12.35 -4.70 5.49
C LEU A 177 -11.49 -5.95 5.51
N THR A 178 -10.40 -5.89 6.27
CA THR A 178 -9.59 -7.03 6.65
C THR A 178 -9.10 -6.88 8.08
N THR A 179 -8.82 -7.98 8.73
CA THR A 179 -8.18 -8.00 10.04
C THR A 179 -6.73 -8.40 9.90
N THR A 180 -5.88 -7.81 10.71
CA THR A 180 -4.47 -8.20 10.84
C THR A 180 -4.02 -8.03 12.28
N ALA A 181 -3.12 -8.88 12.72
CA ALA A 181 -2.43 -8.80 14.01
C ALA A 181 -0.98 -8.38 13.76
N SER A 182 -0.73 -7.18 13.26
CA SER A 182 0.60 -6.65 12.98
C SER A 182 1.00 -5.55 13.95
N GLU A 183 2.30 -5.52 14.31
CA GLU A 183 2.91 -4.45 15.11
C GLU A 183 3.22 -3.20 14.28
N VAL A 184 3.06 -3.25 12.96
CA VAL A 184 3.25 -2.10 12.08
C VAL A 184 2.05 -1.17 12.15
N SER A 185 2.29 0.10 12.40
CA SER A 185 1.26 1.13 12.34
C SER A 185 0.89 1.42 10.88
N ILE A 186 -0.39 1.69 10.64
CA ILE A 186 -0.93 1.97 9.31
C ILE A 186 -1.40 3.41 9.30
N ASN A 187 -0.86 4.18 8.36
CA ASN A 187 -1.20 5.58 8.17
C ASN A 187 -1.84 5.79 6.81
N TRP A 188 -3.05 6.32 6.81
CA TRP A 188 -3.70 6.79 5.61
C TRP A 188 -3.35 8.25 5.35
N GLN A 189 -2.69 8.51 4.22
CA GLN A 189 -2.31 9.84 3.79
C GLN A 189 -3.42 10.42 2.92
N LEU A 190 -4.19 11.34 3.48
CA LEU A 190 -5.37 11.86 2.80
C LEU A 190 -4.99 12.92 1.76
N VAL A 191 -5.14 12.59 0.48
CA VAL A 191 -5.04 13.55 -0.62
C VAL A 191 -6.44 14.13 -0.87
N PRO A 192 -6.63 15.45 -0.75
CA PRO A 192 -7.93 16.07 -1.02
C PRO A 192 -8.46 15.74 -2.41
N SER A 193 -9.76 15.44 -2.50
CA SER A 193 -10.39 14.96 -3.74
C SER A 193 -10.21 15.90 -4.95
N GLY A 194 -10.25 17.22 -4.73
CA GLY A 194 -10.05 18.23 -5.78
C GLY A 194 -8.62 18.29 -6.35
N LEU A 195 -7.67 17.58 -5.76
CA LEU A 195 -6.27 17.50 -6.23
C LEU A 195 -5.95 16.16 -6.89
N ARG A 196 -6.90 15.25 -6.93
CA ARG A 196 -6.73 13.95 -7.54
C ARG A 196 -6.86 14.07 -9.06
N PRO A 197 -6.03 13.36 -9.82
CA PRO A 197 -6.22 13.28 -11.25
C PRO A 197 -7.60 12.67 -11.56
N ASP A 198 -8.47 13.45 -12.21
CA ASP A 198 -9.77 12.97 -12.70
C ASP A 198 -9.64 12.46 -14.14
N ARG A 199 -8.71 11.53 -14.34
CA ARG A 199 -8.43 10.95 -15.64
C ARG A 199 -8.29 9.45 -15.53
N GLU A 200 -8.60 8.73 -16.60
CA GLU A 200 -8.39 7.29 -16.69
C GLU A 200 -6.92 6.90 -16.69
N THR A 201 -6.04 7.84 -17.04
CA THR A 201 -4.59 7.66 -17.14
C THR A 201 -3.85 8.57 -16.18
N ILE A 202 -2.77 8.04 -15.60
CA ILE A 202 -1.83 8.78 -14.76
C ILE A 202 -0.44 8.67 -15.37
N ASN A 203 0.24 9.80 -15.55
CA ASN A 203 1.60 9.84 -16.05
C ASN A 203 2.58 10.00 -14.88
N VAL A 204 3.37 8.96 -14.64
CA VAL A 204 4.39 8.89 -13.58
C VAL A 204 5.76 9.06 -14.23
N MET A 205 6.47 10.14 -13.92
CA MET A 205 7.79 10.40 -14.45
C MET A 205 8.87 9.96 -13.46
N LEU A 206 9.70 9.05 -13.89
CA LEU A 206 10.79 8.46 -13.12
C LEU A 206 12.08 9.23 -13.39
N PHE A 207 12.76 9.65 -12.33
CA PHE A 207 14.08 10.24 -12.37
C PHE A 207 15.08 9.30 -11.70
N PRO A 208 15.81 8.46 -12.45
CA PRO A 208 16.77 7.50 -11.88
C PRO A 208 18.09 8.21 -11.46
N PHE A 209 17.93 9.28 -10.69
CA PHE A 209 19.00 10.07 -10.08
C PHE A 209 19.46 9.44 -8.75
N PRO A 210 20.76 9.52 -8.38
CA PRO A 210 21.88 10.10 -9.14
C PRO A 210 22.28 9.25 -10.36
N TYR A 211 22.69 9.93 -11.43
CA TYR A 211 23.11 9.26 -12.67
C TYR A 211 24.53 8.68 -12.58
N GLU A 212 25.33 9.20 -11.65
CA GLU A 212 26.68 8.72 -11.34
C GLU A 212 26.81 8.50 -9.83
N ILE A 213 27.39 7.37 -9.45
CA ILE A 213 27.74 7.05 -8.06
C ILE A 213 29.18 6.58 -8.03
N ARG A 214 29.97 7.14 -7.13
CA ARG A 214 31.38 6.81 -6.92
C ARG A 214 31.55 5.94 -5.67
N PRO A 215 32.63 5.15 -5.56
CA PRO A 215 32.92 4.43 -4.32
C PRO A 215 32.98 5.36 -3.10
N THR A 216 33.52 6.57 -3.28
CA THR A 216 33.64 7.60 -2.24
C THR A 216 32.31 8.16 -1.74
N ASP A 217 31.18 7.85 -2.42
CA ASP A 217 29.85 8.19 -1.95
C ASP A 217 29.38 7.24 -0.82
N PHE A 218 30.09 6.12 -0.65
CA PHE A 218 29.95 5.20 0.48
C PHE A 218 31.11 5.42 1.45
N LYS A 219 30.81 5.69 2.71
CA LYS A 219 31.82 6.00 3.73
C LYS A 219 31.53 5.23 4.99
N GLY A 220 32.55 4.61 5.58
CA GLY A 220 32.47 4.09 6.95
C GLY A 220 32.21 5.21 7.96
N VAL A 221 31.46 4.93 9.01
CA VAL A 221 31.10 5.88 10.07
C VAL A 221 31.91 5.57 11.32
N GLY A 222 32.97 6.35 11.57
CA GLY A 222 33.87 6.17 12.70
C GLY A 222 34.52 4.78 12.74
N GLU A 223 34.73 4.24 13.93
CA GLU A 223 35.24 2.87 14.16
C GLU A 223 34.13 1.79 14.17
N SER A 224 32.90 2.18 13.83
CA SER A 224 31.75 1.28 13.82
C SER A 224 31.65 0.52 12.50
N SER A 225 30.96 -0.61 12.50
CA SER A 225 30.60 -1.37 11.27
C SER A 225 29.42 -0.75 10.51
N PHE A 226 29.26 0.57 10.57
CA PHE A 226 28.25 1.28 9.84
C PHE A 226 28.83 2.00 8.61
N PHE A 227 28.09 1.99 7.52
CA PHE A 227 28.36 2.84 6.37
C PHE A 227 27.27 3.89 6.17
N GLN A 228 27.64 4.96 5.50
CA GLN A 228 26.72 5.99 5.06
C GLN A 228 26.86 6.17 3.56
N PHE A 229 25.71 6.29 2.87
CA PHE A 229 25.65 6.69 1.47
C PHE A 229 25.31 8.17 1.35
N SER A 230 26.09 8.89 0.52
CA SER A 230 25.82 10.29 0.18
C SER A 230 26.39 10.63 -1.18
N SER A 231 25.55 10.64 -2.21
CA SER A 231 25.99 11.01 -3.56
C SER A 231 26.61 12.41 -3.56
N ALA A 232 27.75 12.53 -4.23
CA ALA A 232 28.41 13.81 -4.51
C ALA A 232 27.70 14.59 -5.63
N GLN A 233 26.85 13.92 -6.44
CA GLN A 233 26.11 14.58 -7.53
C GLN A 233 24.98 15.44 -6.95
N SER A 234 25.04 16.75 -7.21
CA SER A 234 23.97 17.69 -6.82
C SER A 234 22.83 17.68 -7.82
N LEU A 235 21.59 17.79 -7.33
CA LEU A 235 20.42 17.89 -8.17
C LEU A 235 20.37 19.25 -8.90
N ASN A 236 20.32 19.22 -10.22
CA ASN A 236 20.05 20.41 -11.03
C ASN A 236 18.52 20.61 -11.16
N VAL A 237 17.95 21.38 -10.25
CA VAL A 237 16.50 21.63 -10.19
C VAL A 237 15.98 22.26 -11.49
N GLY A 238 16.73 23.19 -12.10
CA GLY A 238 16.34 23.80 -13.38
C GLY A 238 16.26 22.78 -14.52
N ARG A 239 17.15 21.78 -14.51
CA ARG A 239 17.10 20.69 -15.49
C ARG A 239 15.92 19.77 -15.27
N ILE A 240 15.60 19.43 -14.01
CA ILE A 240 14.42 18.63 -13.68
C ILE A 240 13.14 19.31 -14.18
N VAL A 241 13.00 20.63 -13.96
CA VAL A 241 11.82 21.38 -14.42
C VAL A 241 11.70 21.33 -15.94
N ARG A 242 12.79 21.55 -16.69
CA ARG A 242 12.78 21.44 -18.15
C ARG A 242 12.40 20.05 -18.65
N LEU A 243 12.88 18.99 -17.98
CA LEU A 243 12.49 17.63 -18.31
C LEU A 243 11.00 17.38 -18.07
N ILE A 244 10.43 17.96 -17.01
CA ILE A 244 8.97 17.89 -16.74
C ILE A 244 8.20 18.63 -17.83
N GLU A 245 8.66 19.80 -18.25
CA GLU A 245 8.05 20.57 -19.35
C GLU A 245 8.11 19.80 -20.67
N GLU A 246 9.25 19.21 -21.00
CA GLU A 246 9.41 18.34 -22.16
C GLU A 246 8.48 17.11 -22.08
N GLY A 247 8.39 16.48 -20.89
CA GLY A 247 7.45 15.39 -20.66
C GLY A 247 6.00 15.83 -20.90
N ARG A 248 5.61 16.99 -20.40
CA ARG A 248 4.26 17.54 -20.62
C ARG A 248 3.95 17.79 -22.09
N SER A 249 4.93 18.23 -22.87
CA SER A 249 4.75 18.44 -24.30
C SER A 249 4.41 17.13 -25.04
N ARG A 250 4.84 15.98 -24.51
CA ARG A 250 4.62 14.67 -25.12
C ARG A 250 3.36 13.96 -24.66
N VAL A 251 3.06 14.03 -23.36
CA VAL A 251 1.95 13.26 -22.77
C VAL A 251 0.83 14.13 -22.16
N GLY A 252 0.93 15.46 -22.34
CA GLY A 252 -0.07 16.42 -21.89
C GLY A 252 0.05 16.82 -20.42
N ALA A 253 0.27 15.91 -19.51
CA ALA A 253 0.43 16.22 -18.09
C ALA A 253 1.34 15.22 -17.40
N ILE A 254 2.05 15.66 -16.37
CA ILE A 254 2.81 14.81 -15.45
C ILE A 254 2.13 14.89 -14.09
N ASP A 255 1.59 13.76 -13.63
CA ASP A 255 0.82 13.68 -12.39
C ASP A 255 1.71 13.44 -11.18
N MET A 256 2.76 12.64 -11.35
CA MET A 256 3.69 12.28 -10.29
C MET A 256 5.11 12.25 -10.81
N ILE A 257 6.06 12.63 -9.97
CA ILE A 257 7.49 12.41 -10.19
C ILE A 257 8.02 11.51 -9.08
N VAL A 258 8.90 10.56 -9.45
CA VAL A 258 9.44 9.58 -8.51
C VAL A 258 10.97 9.59 -8.59
N PHE A 259 11.61 9.65 -7.42
CA PHE A 259 13.05 9.53 -7.24
C PHE A 259 13.38 8.30 -6.41
N PRO A 260 14.45 7.55 -6.73
CA PRO A 260 14.80 6.31 -6.01
C PRO A 260 15.24 6.56 -4.57
N GLU A 261 15.52 5.49 -3.84
CA GLU A 261 15.98 5.51 -2.46
C GLU A 261 17.24 6.36 -2.28
N ALA A 262 17.28 7.13 -1.18
CA ALA A 262 18.42 7.96 -0.74
C ALA A 262 19.00 8.89 -1.84
N SER A 263 18.23 9.16 -2.89
CA SER A 263 18.65 9.94 -4.05
C SER A 263 18.82 11.42 -3.74
N LEU A 264 17.91 11.99 -2.94
CA LEU A 264 17.92 13.41 -2.64
C LEU A 264 18.41 13.70 -1.20
N SER A 265 19.12 14.80 -1.04
CA SER A 265 19.28 15.40 0.29
C SER A 265 18.04 16.20 0.67
N CYS A 266 17.83 16.46 1.97
CA CYS A 266 16.76 17.35 2.43
C CYS A 266 16.81 18.72 1.75
N ARG A 267 18.03 19.24 1.47
CA ARG A 267 18.24 20.52 0.78
C ARG A 267 17.80 20.45 -0.68
N ASP A 268 18.14 19.37 -1.39
CA ASP A 268 17.74 19.19 -2.79
C ASP A 268 16.23 19.09 -2.93
N LEU A 269 15.58 18.31 -2.05
CA LEU A 269 14.14 18.19 -2.03
C LEU A 269 13.46 19.53 -1.74
N SER A 270 13.96 20.30 -0.75
CA SER A 270 13.42 21.63 -0.42
C SER A 270 13.55 22.61 -1.60
N ARG A 271 14.68 22.57 -2.33
CA ARG A 271 14.89 23.41 -3.53
C ARG A 271 13.96 23.01 -4.68
N LEU A 272 13.81 21.72 -4.92
CA LEU A 272 12.89 21.17 -5.92
C LEU A 272 11.44 21.54 -5.60
N GLN A 273 11.00 21.30 -4.38
CA GLN A 273 9.67 21.66 -3.86
C GLN A 273 9.41 23.17 -4.01
N GLY A 274 10.36 24.01 -3.59
CA GLY A 274 10.23 25.46 -3.70
C GLY A 274 10.13 25.98 -5.14
N ARG A 275 10.73 25.28 -6.10
CA ARG A 275 10.64 25.62 -7.53
C ARG A 275 9.32 25.12 -8.13
N LEU A 276 8.94 23.83 -7.89
CA LEU A 276 7.73 23.24 -8.45
C LEU A 276 6.45 23.84 -7.88
N ARG A 277 6.48 24.35 -6.65
CA ARG A 277 5.33 25.07 -6.05
C ARG A 277 4.86 26.27 -6.86
N LYS A 278 5.74 26.86 -7.69
CA LYS A 278 5.45 28.00 -8.56
C LYS A 278 4.77 27.60 -9.87
N GLU A 279 4.77 26.31 -10.19
CA GLU A 279 4.14 25.79 -11.41
C GLU A 279 2.60 25.78 -11.23
N VAL A 280 1.89 26.02 -12.32
CA VAL A 280 0.39 25.96 -12.32
C VAL A 280 -0.07 24.55 -11.94
N GLN A 281 0.57 23.54 -12.54
CA GLN A 281 0.31 22.13 -12.26
C GLN A 281 1.56 21.50 -11.61
N MET A 282 1.61 21.55 -10.29
CA MET A 282 2.69 20.88 -9.57
C MET A 282 2.41 19.37 -9.55
N PRO A 283 3.33 18.54 -10.06
CA PRO A 283 3.20 17.10 -9.92
C PRO A 283 3.35 16.68 -8.45
N ILE A 284 2.73 15.57 -8.09
CA ILE A 284 2.99 14.90 -6.81
C ILE A 284 4.44 14.44 -6.80
N ILE A 285 5.13 14.61 -5.68
CA ILE A 285 6.51 14.18 -5.51
C ILE A 285 6.54 12.96 -4.60
N LEU A 286 7.16 11.88 -5.04
CA LEU A 286 7.56 10.75 -4.20
C LEU A 286 9.07 10.59 -4.33
N ALA A 287 9.80 10.87 -3.25
CA ALA A 287 11.25 10.90 -3.32
C ALA A 287 11.90 10.13 -2.16
N GLY A 288 12.91 9.33 -2.48
CA GLY A 288 13.83 8.76 -1.50
C GLY A 288 14.81 9.82 -1.00
N VAL A 289 14.75 10.11 0.30
CA VAL A 289 15.49 11.19 0.95
C VAL A 289 16.43 10.62 1.99
N ARG A 290 17.65 11.14 2.00
CA ARG A 290 18.65 10.86 3.02
C ARG A 290 18.92 12.08 3.89
N LYS A 291 19.07 11.83 5.18
CA LYS A 291 19.61 12.80 6.13
C LYS A 291 20.88 12.24 6.73
N PRO A 292 22.02 12.94 6.63
CA PRO A 292 23.28 12.45 7.20
C PRO A 292 23.24 12.40 8.73
N PRO A 293 24.10 11.62 9.38
CA PRO A 293 24.31 11.66 10.81
C PRO A 293 24.65 13.06 11.30
N SER A 294 24.18 13.41 12.49
CA SER A 294 24.46 14.71 13.10
C SER A 294 24.48 14.58 14.63
N GLY A 295 25.45 15.20 15.29
CA GLY A 295 25.50 15.27 16.76
C GLY A 295 25.56 13.91 17.48
N GLY A 296 26.22 12.90 16.90
CA GLY A 296 26.33 11.56 17.46
C GLY A 296 25.13 10.64 17.17
N THR A 297 24.13 11.11 16.44
CA THR A 297 22.98 10.29 16.00
C THR A 297 23.22 9.70 14.62
N LEU A 298 22.70 8.50 14.36
CA LEU A 298 22.68 7.89 13.03
C LEU A 298 21.86 8.74 12.06
N GLY A 299 22.09 8.56 10.75
CA GLY A 299 21.32 9.23 9.71
C GLY A 299 19.88 8.72 9.59
N SER A 300 19.14 9.24 8.62
CA SER A 300 17.80 8.75 8.29
C SER A 300 17.68 8.50 6.78
N ASN A 301 16.91 7.47 6.44
CA ASN A 301 16.53 7.11 5.09
C ASN A 301 15.01 6.95 5.06
N TYR A 302 14.34 7.75 4.23
CA TYR A 302 12.87 7.77 4.16
C TYR A 302 12.38 8.15 2.78
N ALA A 303 11.19 7.71 2.45
CA ALA A 303 10.42 8.21 1.31
C ALA A 303 9.57 9.39 1.77
N GLU A 304 9.61 10.51 1.06
CA GLU A 304 8.74 11.66 1.30
C GLU A 304 7.75 11.82 0.15
N PHE A 305 6.48 11.84 0.52
CA PHE A 305 5.38 12.10 -0.38
C PHE A 305 4.91 13.53 -0.17
N ILE A 306 4.82 14.31 -1.26
CA ILE A 306 4.46 15.74 -1.21
C ILE A 306 3.36 16.00 -2.22
N VAL A 307 2.27 16.61 -1.77
CA VAL A 307 1.16 17.04 -2.61
C VAL A 307 0.79 18.49 -2.32
N ARG A 308 0.44 19.23 -3.37
CA ARG A 308 -0.05 20.60 -3.24
C ARG A 308 -1.53 20.58 -2.84
N ILE A 309 -1.86 21.18 -1.69
CA ILE A 309 -3.24 21.28 -1.21
C ILE A 309 -3.89 22.58 -1.73
N SER A 310 -3.14 23.67 -1.78
CA SER A 310 -3.56 24.95 -2.31
C SER A 310 -2.36 25.70 -2.89
N GLU A 311 -2.59 26.88 -3.44
CA GLU A 311 -1.48 27.73 -3.93
C GLU A 311 -0.42 28.01 -2.85
N ARG A 312 -0.82 28.03 -1.59
CA ARG A 312 0.03 28.39 -0.45
C ARG A 312 0.40 27.23 0.46
N ALA A 313 -0.26 26.08 0.33
CA ALA A 313 -0.10 24.96 1.24
C ALA A 313 0.34 23.67 0.51
N LEU A 314 1.34 23.03 1.07
CA LEU A 314 1.76 21.68 0.70
C LEU A 314 1.48 20.74 1.87
N TYR A 315 1.12 19.51 1.55
CA TYR A 315 1.05 18.41 2.50
C TYR A 315 2.21 17.48 2.23
N SER A 316 2.88 17.02 3.26
CA SER A 316 3.90 15.98 3.13
C SER A 316 3.72 14.88 4.18
N GLY A 317 3.96 13.65 3.75
CA GLY A 317 4.05 12.48 4.60
C GLY A 317 5.39 11.79 4.42
N LYS A 318 5.89 11.14 5.47
CA LYS A 318 7.17 10.43 5.45
C LYS A 318 6.96 8.98 5.82
N GLN A 319 7.64 8.10 5.12
CA GLN A 319 7.79 6.71 5.51
C GLN A 319 9.27 6.42 5.70
N TYR A 320 9.65 6.08 6.91
CA TYR A 320 11.02 5.71 7.23
C TYR A 320 11.29 4.27 6.83
N LYS A 321 12.54 3.98 6.43
CA LYS A 321 13.00 2.63 6.13
C LYS A 321 12.98 1.78 7.39
N HIS A 322 12.46 0.57 7.29
CA HIS A 322 12.28 -0.33 8.45
C HIS A 322 13.48 -1.24 8.70
N HIS A 323 14.29 -1.49 7.67
CA HIS A 323 15.40 -2.45 7.74
C HIS A 323 16.67 -1.84 7.19
N ARG A 324 17.78 -2.03 7.89
CA ARG A 324 19.10 -1.62 7.43
C ARG A 324 19.55 -2.56 6.32
N TRP A 325 20.17 -2.01 5.30
CA TRP A 325 20.92 -2.79 4.33
C TRP A 325 22.24 -3.25 4.97
N CYS A 326 22.60 -4.52 4.77
CA CYS A 326 23.88 -5.07 5.13
C CYS A 326 24.69 -5.33 3.87
N LEU A 327 25.82 -4.66 3.71
CA LEU A 327 26.79 -4.93 2.65
C LEU A 327 27.77 -6.02 3.13
N ASP A 328 27.69 -7.17 2.49
CA ASP A 328 28.68 -8.26 2.66
C ASP A 328 29.82 -8.16 1.65
N ASP A 329 30.78 -9.07 1.72
CA ASP A 329 31.94 -9.11 0.81
C ASP A 329 31.53 -9.29 -0.65
N VAL A 330 30.49 -10.06 -0.93
CA VAL A 330 29.97 -10.31 -2.29
C VAL A 330 29.42 -9.02 -2.88
N GLN A 331 28.61 -8.31 -2.11
CA GLN A 331 28.01 -7.05 -2.55
C GLN A 331 29.04 -5.93 -2.68
N ILE A 332 30.02 -5.84 -1.76
CA ILE A 332 31.12 -4.86 -1.84
C ILE A 332 31.90 -5.07 -3.14
N ARG A 333 32.18 -6.32 -3.52
CA ARG A 333 32.85 -6.65 -4.79
C ARG A 333 31.94 -6.37 -6.00
N GLN A 334 30.68 -6.79 -5.94
CA GLN A 334 29.71 -6.59 -7.02
C GLN A 334 29.53 -5.11 -7.36
N TYR A 335 29.48 -4.25 -6.35
CA TYR A 335 29.34 -2.81 -6.53
C TYR A 335 30.68 -2.06 -6.62
N HIS A 336 31.81 -2.76 -6.65
CA HIS A 336 33.17 -2.18 -6.71
C HIS A 336 33.40 -1.12 -5.61
N LEU A 337 33.04 -1.43 -4.37
CA LEU A 337 33.16 -0.53 -3.22
C LEU A 337 34.42 -0.75 -2.39
N GLY A 338 35.27 -1.73 -2.73
CA GLY A 338 36.43 -2.13 -1.94
C GLY A 338 37.50 -1.03 -1.70
N SER A 339 37.47 0.06 -2.48
CA SER A 339 38.32 1.24 -2.23
C SER A 339 37.77 2.16 -1.13
N ALA A 340 36.52 1.97 -0.70
CA ALA A 340 35.85 2.81 0.30
C ALA A 340 35.42 2.02 1.55
N LEU A 341 35.13 0.74 1.39
CA LEU A 341 34.68 -0.15 2.45
C LEU A 341 35.50 -1.44 2.42
N ASP A 342 36.04 -1.86 3.57
CA ASP A 342 36.80 -3.11 3.68
C ASP A 342 35.89 -4.31 3.41
N PRO A 343 36.17 -5.16 2.41
CA PRO A 343 35.37 -6.32 2.09
C PRO A 343 35.45 -7.44 3.13
N ASN A 344 36.38 -7.38 4.10
CA ASN A 344 36.45 -8.36 5.18
C ASN A 344 35.51 -8.06 6.33
N HIS A 345 34.76 -6.95 6.26
CA HIS A 345 33.79 -6.56 7.26
C HIS A 345 32.36 -6.54 6.69
N HIS A 346 31.38 -6.82 7.52
CA HIS A 346 29.97 -6.59 7.22
C HIS A 346 29.63 -5.15 7.58
N TRP A 347 29.13 -4.40 6.63
CA TRP A 347 28.79 -3.00 6.81
C TRP A 347 27.28 -2.81 6.84
N TRP A 348 26.77 -2.31 7.95
CA TRP A 348 25.35 -2.00 8.09
C TRP A 348 25.08 -0.55 7.69
N GLU A 349 23.94 -0.32 7.07
CA GLU A 349 23.47 1.04 6.77
C GLU A 349 23.33 1.86 8.07
N GLY A 350 24.02 3.01 8.16
CA GLY A 350 24.09 3.87 9.34
C GLY A 350 22.88 4.77 9.49
N ILE A 351 21.68 4.16 9.55
CA ILE A 351 20.41 4.86 9.74
C ILE A 351 19.76 4.48 11.06
N GLN A 352 19.02 5.42 11.64
CA GLN A 352 18.15 5.17 12.78
C GLN A 352 16.89 4.42 12.30
N ILE A 353 16.51 3.39 13.04
CA ILE A 353 15.26 2.68 12.80
C ILE A 353 14.19 3.32 13.67
N GLU A 354 13.27 3.99 13.02
CA GLU A 354 12.11 4.60 13.66
C GLU A 354 11.01 3.56 13.91
N ARG A 355 9.91 4.00 14.55
CA ARG A 355 8.72 3.17 14.69
C ARG A 355 8.24 2.72 13.30
N ARG A 356 7.94 1.43 13.16
CA ARG A 356 7.49 0.87 11.89
C ARG A 356 6.09 1.37 11.55
N GLU A 357 5.99 2.06 10.43
CA GLU A 357 4.74 2.61 9.91
C GLU A 357 4.68 2.39 8.40
N LEU A 358 3.53 1.98 7.88
CA LEU A 358 3.27 1.92 6.45
C LEU A 358 2.24 2.98 6.07
N ASN A 359 2.59 3.76 5.05
CA ASN A 359 1.71 4.78 4.50
C ASN A 359 0.94 4.23 3.31
N PHE A 360 -0.36 4.48 3.29
CA PHE A 360 -1.25 4.21 2.17
C PHE A 360 -1.82 5.52 1.68
N ILE A 361 -1.62 5.79 0.38
CA ILE A 361 -1.91 7.07 -0.24
C ILE A 361 -2.99 6.83 -1.31
N PRO A 362 -4.28 7.08 -1.02
CA PRO A 362 -5.32 7.01 -2.02
C PRO A 362 -5.18 8.20 -2.97
N LEU A 363 -4.60 7.93 -4.13
CA LEU A 363 -4.33 8.95 -5.15
C LEU A 363 -5.56 9.24 -6.01
N THR A 364 -6.26 8.20 -6.41
CA THR A 364 -7.54 8.27 -7.14
C THR A 364 -8.52 7.27 -6.57
N ASP A 365 -9.72 7.20 -7.11
CA ASP A 365 -10.71 6.16 -6.76
C ASP A 365 -10.20 4.74 -7.04
N ALA A 366 -9.27 4.61 -7.97
CA ALA A 366 -8.73 3.34 -8.45
C ALA A 366 -7.31 3.06 -7.96
N ILE A 367 -6.56 4.06 -7.52
CA ILE A 367 -5.13 3.94 -7.22
C ILE A 367 -4.85 4.34 -5.78
N THR A 368 -4.50 3.34 -4.98
CA THR A 368 -3.92 3.50 -3.65
C THR A 368 -2.46 3.07 -3.70
N ILE A 369 -1.56 3.99 -3.39
CA ILE A 369 -0.12 3.77 -3.42
C ILE A 369 0.36 3.35 -2.03
N CYS A 370 1.25 2.35 -1.99
CA CYS A 370 2.09 2.04 -0.83
C CYS A 370 3.55 2.19 -1.23
N PRO A 371 4.28 3.21 -0.74
CA PRO A 371 5.72 3.30 -0.95
C PRO A 371 6.45 2.30 -0.07
N LEU A 372 7.43 1.59 -0.62
CA LEU A 372 8.35 0.74 0.12
C LEU A 372 9.80 1.19 -0.14
N ILE A 373 10.70 0.87 0.77
CA ILE A 373 12.11 1.27 0.65
C ILE A 373 12.98 0.03 0.69
N CYS A 374 13.56 -0.30 -0.44
CA CYS A 374 14.58 -1.33 -0.66
C CYS A 374 14.26 -2.65 0.07
N GLU A 375 14.99 -2.95 1.10
CA GLU A 375 14.90 -4.17 1.90
C GLU A 375 13.48 -4.42 2.44
N ASP A 376 12.67 -3.37 2.62
CA ASP A 376 11.29 -3.50 3.10
C ASP A 376 10.41 -4.25 2.09
N LEU A 377 10.71 -4.19 0.78
CA LEU A 377 10.01 -4.99 -0.24
C LEU A 377 10.21 -6.50 -0.04
N ALA A 378 11.39 -6.90 0.47
CA ALA A 378 11.78 -8.30 0.64
C ALA A 378 11.29 -8.92 1.95
N ARG A 379 10.78 -8.13 2.89
CA ARG A 379 10.42 -8.60 4.22
C ARG A 379 9.00 -9.16 4.26
N GLN A 380 8.90 -10.47 4.50
CA GLN A 380 7.61 -11.15 4.65
C GLN A 380 6.90 -10.64 5.92
N GLU A 381 7.65 -10.53 7.02
CA GLU A 381 7.21 -9.99 8.29
C GLU A 381 8.04 -8.75 8.64
N PRO A 382 7.39 -7.70 9.12
CA PRO A 382 5.94 -7.47 9.23
C PRO A 382 5.33 -6.75 8.02
N VAL A 383 6.12 -6.39 7.00
CA VAL A 383 5.71 -5.48 5.91
C VAL A 383 4.73 -6.13 4.94
N ALA A 384 5.11 -7.29 4.37
CA ALA A 384 4.28 -7.96 3.36
C ALA A 384 2.93 -8.40 3.92
N GLU A 385 2.86 -8.80 5.20
CA GLU A 385 1.62 -9.13 5.87
C GLU A 385 0.62 -7.96 5.84
N VAL A 386 1.09 -6.76 6.20
CA VAL A 386 0.26 -5.55 6.19
C VAL A 386 -0.12 -5.14 4.76
N VAL A 387 0.83 -5.19 3.82
CA VAL A 387 0.57 -4.88 2.40
C VAL A 387 -0.51 -5.80 1.84
N ARG A 388 -0.41 -7.11 2.12
CA ARG A 388 -1.44 -8.08 1.70
C ARG A 388 -2.78 -7.84 2.38
N ALA A 389 -2.77 -7.50 3.66
CA ALA A 389 -3.99 -7.23 4.42
C ALA A 389 -4.72 -5.98 3.91
N VAL A 390 -4.01 -4.89 3.64
CA VAL A 390 -4.57 -3.64 3.11
C VAL A 390 -4.89 -3.77 1.61
N GLY A 391 -3.98 -4.34 0.84
CA GLY A 391 -4.10 -4.53 -0.59
C GLY A 391 -4.08 -3.21 -1.37
N PRO A 392 -2.98 -2.43 -1.32
CA PRO A 392 -2.84 -1.27 -2.19
C PRO A 392 -2.85 -1.72 -3.65
N THR A 393 -3.42 -0.91 -4.53
CA THR A 393 -3.46 -1.25 -5.96
C THR A 393 -2.11 -1.02 -6.66
N LEU A 394 -1.26 -0.12 -6.12
CA LEU A 394 0.07 0.17 -6.64
C LEU A 394 1.10 0.21 -5.51
N VAL A 395 2.12 -0.64 -5.59
CA VAL A 395 3.30 -0.58 -4.72
C VAL A 395 4.43 0.08 -5.49
N ILE A 396 5.07 1.10 -4.91
CA ILE A 396 6.25 1.77 -5.48
C ILE A 396 7.43 1.52 -4.55
N ALA A 397 8.37 0.70 -4.98
CA ALA A 397 9.58 0.39 -4.24
C ALA A 397 10.77 1.25 -4.72
N LEU A 398 11.25 2.10 -3.82
CA LEU A 398 12.42 2.95 -4.04
C LEU A 398 13.67 2.17 -3.60
N LEU A 399 14.63 1.99 -4.49
CA LEU A 399 15.77 1.09 -4.28
C LEU A 399 17.11 1.84 -4.40
N LEU A 400 18.08 1.44 -3.58
CA LEU A 400 19.49 1.71 -3.74
C LEU A 400 20.19 0.39 -4.10
N ASP A 401 19.88 -0.17 -5.23
CA ASP A 401 20.28 -1.50 -5.69
C ASP A 401 20.78 -1.45 -7.14
N GLY A 402 21.36 -2.54 -7.62
CA GLY A 402 21.81 -2.71 -9.01
C GLY A 402 20.66 -2.70 -10.03
N PRO A 403 20.92 -3.11 -11.28
CA PRO A 403 19.94 -3.04 -12.35
C PRO A 403 18.68 -3.86 -12.02
N GLN A 404 17.53 -3.34 -12.41
CA GLN A 404 16.23 -3.93 -12.13
C GLN A 404 15.89 -5.00 -13.19
N MET A 405 16.39 -6.20 -12.96
CA MET A 405 16.29 -7.34 -13.88
C MET A 405 15.34 -8.41 -13.35
N ALA A 406 14.69 -9.11 -14.26
CA ALA A 406 13.78 -10.23 -13.97
C ALA A 406 14.44 -11.34 -13.12
N ALA A 407 15.74 -11.58 -13.31
CA ALA A 407 16.48 -12.58 -12.58
C ALA A 407 16.89 -12.16 -11.15
N ARG A 408 16.72 -10.88 -10.78
CA ARG A 408 17.14 -10.36 -9.48
C ARG A 408 16.01 -10.43 -8.44
N TRP A 409 16.40 -10.26 -7.18
CA TRP A 409 15.50 -10.36 -6.04
C TRP A 409 14.28 -9.41 -6.09
N PRO A 410 14.35 -8.15 -6.58
CA PRO A 410 13.18 -7.28 -6.59
C PRO A 410 12.03 -7.85 -7.42
N SER A 411 12.34 -8.50 -8.54
CA SER A 411 11.36 -9.14 -9.40
C SER A 411 10.56 -10.25 -8.69
N ARG A 412 11.22 -11.04 -7.85
CA ARG A 412 10.54 -12.12 -7.09
C ARG A 412 9.48 -11.56 -6.17
N TYR A 413 9.84 -10.53 -5.38
CA TYR A 413 8.91 -9.93 -4.42
C TYR A 413 7.84 -9.09 -5.10
N ALA A 414 8.16 -8.43 -6.22
CA ALA A 414 7.17 -7.77 -7.06
C ALA A 414 6.13 -8.76 -7.58
N THR A 415 6.56 -9.95 -8.02
CA THR A 415 5.67 -11.02 -8.47
C THR A 415 4.77 -11.51 -7.33
N VAL A 416 5.33 -11.75 -6.14
CA VAL A 416 4.54 -12.17 -4.97
C VAL A 416 3.43 -11.17 -4.64
N LEU A 417 3.73 -9.86 -4.65
CA LEU A 417 2.73 -8.82 -4.38
C LEU A 417 1.74 -8.64 -5.54
N ALA A 418 2.13 -8.94 -6.76
CA ALA A 418 1.22 -8.94 -7.91
C ALA A 418 0.27 -10.14 -7.92
N ASP A 419 0.68 -11.27 -7.34
CA ASP A 419 -0.16 -12.45 -7.19
C ASP A 419 -1.09 -12.33 -5.97
N ASP A 420 -0.58 -11.83 -4.84
CA ASP A 420 -1.34 -11.59 -3.60
C ASP A 420 -0.77 -10.35 -2.87
N PRO A 421 -1.50 -9.25 -2.82
CA PRO A 421 -2.95 -9.03 -2.98
C PRO A 421 -3.43 -8.72 -4.40
N GLY A 422 -2.59 -8.76 -5.41
CA GLY A 422 -2.93 -8.36 -6.77
C GLY A 422 -2.52 -6.92 -7.09
N SER A 423 -1.55 -6.39 -6.34
CA SER A 423 -1.00 -5.04 -6.57
C SER A 423 -0.20 -4.97 -7.86
N SER A 424 -0.29 -3.87 -8.59
CA SER A 424 0.77 -3.54 -9.55
C SER A 424 1.99 -3.05 -8.81
N VAL A 425 3.18 -3.38 -9.27
CA VAL A 425 4.43 -3.07 -8.57
C VAL A 425 5.41 -2.38 -9.50
N LEU A 426 5.89 -1.22 -9.07
CA LEU A 426 6.97 -0.48 -9.69
C LEU A 426 8.19 -0.52 -8.76
N THR A 427 9.34 -0.95 -9.27
CA THR A 427 10.62 -0.75 -8.59
C THR A 427 11.43 0.30 -9.33
N LEU A 428 12.18 1.14 -8.61
CA LEU A 428 13.02 2.17 -9.20
C LEU A 428 14.35 2.27 -8.47
N THR A 429 15.46 2.16 -9.22
CA THR A 429 16.81 2.42 -8.74
C THR A 429 17.45 3.58 -9.49
N SER A 430 18.57 4.11 -8.97
CA SER A 430 19.35 5.12 -9.67
C SER A 430 20.16 4.51 -10.80
N LEU A 431 20.36 5.29 -11.87
CA LEU A 431 21.25 4.87 -12.96
C LEU A 431 22.67 4.61 -12.44
N GLY A 432 23.14 5.47 -11.51
CA GLY A 432 24.46 5.31 -10.91
C GLY A 432 24.64 3.95 -10.23
N MET A 433 23.64 3.42 -9.51
CA MET A 433 23.70 2.09 -8.91
C MET A 433 23.55 0.99 -9.94
N ALA A 434 22.66 1.14 -10.92
CA ALA A 434 22.53 0.17 -12.01
C ALA A 434 23.86 -0.03 -12.74
N LEU A 435 24.56 1.04 -13.07
CA LEU A 435 25.84 1.00 -13.75
C LEU A 435 27.00 0.49 -12.88
N ARG A 436 26.90 0.58 -11.56
CA ARG A 436 27.92 0.07 -10.65
C ARG A 436 27.88 -1.47 -10.53
N SER A 437 26.74 -2.08 -10.64
CA SER A 437 26.60 -3.54 -10.59
C SER A 437 27.08 -4.14 -11.90
N ARG A 438 28.36 -4.51 -11.94
CA ARG A 438 29.00 -5.08 -13.12
C ARG A 438 29.34 -6.55 -12.86
N PRO A 439 28.59 -7.50 -13.39
CA PRO A 439 29.04 -8.89 -13.44
C PRO A 439 30.36 -8.96 -14.24
N GLN A 440 31.29 -9.76 -13.77
CA GLN A 440 32.59 -9.87 -14.41
C GLN A 440 32.46 -10.23 -15.90
N GLY A 441 33.10 -9.44 -16.76
CA GLY A 441 33.09 -9.64 -18.21
C GLY A 441 31.80 -9.24 -18.94
N LYS A 442 30.89 -8.49 -18.30
CA LYS A 442 29.66 -7.99 -18.94
C LYS A 442 29.59 -6.46 -18.88
N GLU A 443 28.98 -5.87 -19.90
CA GLU A 443 28.63 -4.44 -19.88
C GLU A 443 27.56 -4.15 -18.82
N PRO A 444 27.63 -2.98 -18.20
CA PRO A 444 26.64 -2.58 -17.21
C PRO A 444 25.26 -2.37 -17.87
N ALA A 445 24.23 -2.92 -17.24
CA ALA A 445 22.87 -2.74 -17.68
C ALA A 445 22.30 -1.38 -17.22
N ARG A 446 21.54 -0.72 -18.10
CA ARG A 446 20.84 0.55 -17.82
C ARG A 446 19.39 0.34 -17.39
N LEU A 447 19.08 -0.82 -16.83
CA LEU A 447 17.77 -1.21 -16.36
C LEU A 447 17.51 -0.54 -14.99
N VAL A 448 16.80 0.58 -15.01
CA VAL A 448 16.60 1.43 -13.83
C VAL A 448 15.30 1.15 -13.09
N ALA A 449 14.34 0.52 -13.77
CA ALA A 449 13.05 0.20 -13.18
C ALA A 449 12.55 -1.16 -13.64
N LEU A 450 11.59 -1.70 -12.90
CA LEU A 450 10.85 -2.90 -13.25
C LEU A 450 9.39 -2.64 -12.93
N TRP A 451 8.53 -3.02 -13.86
CA TRP A 451 7.08 -3.01 -13.68
C TRP A 451 6.54 -4.42 -13.67
N LYS A 452 5.60 -4.70 -12.77
CA LYS A 452 4.86 -5.95 -12.74
C LYS A 452 3.38 -5.67 -12.49
N ASP A 453 2.54 -6.14 -13.37
CA ASP A 453 1.08 -6.16 -13.21
C ASP A 453 0.49 -7.45 -13.79
N ARG A 454 -0.83 -7.65 -13.65
CA ARG A 454 -1.54 -8.84 -14.13
C ARG A 454 -1.74 -8.84 -15.65
N LYS A 455 -1.77 -7.67 -16.30
CA LYS A 455 -2.08 -7.50 -17.73
C LYS A 455 -0.81 -7.48 -18.57
N THR A 456 0.15 -6.63 -18.20
CA THR A 456 1.42 -6.45 -18.92
C THR A 456 2.42 -7.56 -18.56
N GLY A 457 2.25 -8.18 -17.38
CA GLY A 457 3.21 -9.15 -16.87
C GLY A 457 4.39 -8.46 -16.19
N LEU A 458 5.59 -9.00 -16.39
CA LEU A 458 6.85 -8.47 -15.87
C LEU A 458 7.59 -7.75 -17.00
N LEU A 459 7.96 -6.49 -16.77
CA LEU A 459 8.67 -5.67 -17.75
C LEU A 459 9.89 -5.00 -17.10
N GLU A 460 11.05 -5.19 -17.71
CA GLU A 460 12.28 -4.47 -17.41
C GLU A 460 12.29 -3.14 -18.16
N ILE A 461 12.61 -2.06 -17.46
CA ILE A 461 12.57 -0.70 -18.03
C ILE A 461 13.98 -0.12 -18.07
N GLU A 462 14.46 0.08 -19.28
CA GLU A 462 15.77 0.64 -19.57
C GLU A 462 15.71 2.16 -19.71
N LEU A 463 16.72 2.87 -19.16
CA LEU A 463 16.98 4.27 -19.49
C LEU A 463 17.92 4.32 -20.70
N PRO A 464 17.44 4.67 -21.91
CA PRO A 464 18.29 4.73 -23.09
C PRO A 464 19.45 5.75 -22.95
N PRO A 465 20.54 5.58 -23.69
CA PRO A 465 21.62 6.59 -23.75
C PRO A 465 21.09 7.99 -24.07
N ARG A 466 21.65 9.01 -23.42
CA ARG A 466 21.26 10.44 -23.54
C ARG A 466 19.86 10.78 -23.01
N LYS A 467 19.12 9.81 -22.43
CA LYS A 467 17.88 10.08 -21.72
C LYS A 467 18.15 10.19 -20.21
N GLU A 468 17.30 10.98 -19.52
CA GLU A 468 17.49 11.34 -18.12
C GLU A 468 16.27 10.99 -17.27
N ALA A 469 15.11 10.81 -17.91
CA ALA A 469 13.89 10.41 -17.24
C ALA A 469 13.07 9.47 -18.12
N ILE A 470 12.09 8.83 -17.51
CA ILE A 470 11.16 7.93 -18.18
C ILE A 470 9.76 8.25 -17.70
N ILE A 471 8.82 8.43 -18.61
CA ILE A 471 7.41 8.56 -18.26
C ILE A 471 6.74 7.19 -18.42
N LEU A 472 6.03 6.77 -17.38
CA LEU A 472 5.14 5.63 -17.41
C LEU A 472 3.71 6.14 -17.48
N THR A 473 2.98 5.78 -18.53
CA THR A 473 1.53 6.00 -18.62
C THR A 473 0.83 4.80 -18.02
N VAL A 474 0.20 5.00 -16.86
CA VAL A 474 -0.54 3.98 -16.12
C VAL A 474 -2.03 4.22 -16.35
N CYS A 475 -2.70 3.21 -16.87
CA CYS A 475 -4.15 3.19 -17.05
C CYS A 475 -4.80 2.39 -15.92
N ARG A 476 -6.07 2.63 -15.70
CA ARG A 476 -6.90 1.82 -14.81
C ARG A 476 -7.83 0.94 -15.60
N GLU A 477 -8.04 -0.28 -15.15
CA GLU A 477 -9.03 -1.20 -15.66
C GLU A 477 -9.96 -1.60 -14.53
N TRP A 478 -11.24 -1.33 -14.68
CA TRP A 478 -12.25 -1.78 -13.74
C TRP A 478 -12.68 -3.18 -14.11
N ARG A 479 -12.62 -4.10 -13.15
CA ARG A 479 -13.06 -5.48 -13.32
C ARG A 479 -13.95 -5.85 -12.16
N GLU A 480 -14.88 -6.74 -12.42
CA GLU A 480 -15.58 -7.46 -11.37
C GLU A 480 -14.68 -8.61 -10.91
N GLU A 481 -14.31 -8.60 -9.64
CA GLU A 481 -13.59 -9.69 -9.01
C GLU A 481 -14.58 -10.57 -8.25
N TRP A 482 -14.41 -11.88 -8.39
CA TRP A 482 -15.31 -12.86 -7.79
C TRP A 482 -14.62 -13.57 -6.63
N THR A 483 -15.31 -13.67 -5.51
CA THR A 483 -14.89 -14.49 -4.38
C THR A 483 -15.25 -15.96 -4.63
N ALA A 484 -14.64 -16.85 -3.84
CA ALA A 484 -14.89 -18.29 -3.96
C ALA A 484 -16.33 -18.70 -3.61
N ASP A 485 -17.11 -17.84 -3.00
CA ASP A 485 -18.54 -18.00 -2.74
C ASP A 485 -19.45 -17.36 -3.82
N TYR A 486 -18.88 -17.09 -5.00
CA TYR A 486 -19.57 -16.51 -6.16
C TYR A 486 -20.15 -15.12 -5.93
N ARG A 487 -19.54 -14.34 -5.07
CA ARG A 487 -19.91 -12.97 -4.83
C ARG A 487 -19.01 -12.05 -5.65
N GLY A 488 -19.61 -11.24 -6.51
CA GLY A 488 -18.93 -10.17 -7.24
C GLY A 488 -18.81 -8.90 -6.40
N ASP A 489 -17.86 -8.05 -6.73
CA ASP A 489 -17.69 -6.73 -6.13
C ASP A 489 -18.42 -5.61 -6.90
N GLY A 490 -19.21 -5.98 -7.90
CA GLY A 490 -19.95 -5.05 -8.75
C GLY A 490 -19.07 -4.21 -9.67
N GLY A 491 -17.88 -4.70 -10.04
CA GLY A 491 -16.93 -3.96 -10.88
C GLY A 491 -16.19 -2.87 -10.11
N SER A 492 -16.11 -2.96 -8.79
CA SER A 492 -15.47 -1.96 -7.95
C SER A 492 -13.95 -2.15 -7.84
N ALA A 493 -13.42 -3.30 -8.22
CA ALA A 493 -11.99 -3.56 -8.21
C ALA A 493 -11.31 -2.91 -9.41
N ALA A 494 -10.37 -2.02 -9.13
CA ALA A 494 -9.54 -1.39 -10.15
C ALA A 494 -8.13 -1.93 -10.11
N THR A 495 -7.59 -2.25 -11.28
CA THR A 495 -6.19 -2.69 -11.42
C THR A 495 -5.43 -1.69 -12.30
N PRO A 496 -4.42 -1.00 -11.76
CA PRO A 496 -3.52 -0.22 -12.57
C PRO A 496 -2.69 -1.13 -13.48
N PHE A 497 -2.50 -0.74 -14.72
CA PHE A 497 -1.62 -1.44 -15.65
C PHE A 497 -0.80 -0.45 -16.48
N LEU A 498 0.36 -0.89 -16.95
CA LEU A 498 1.24 -0.08 -17.76
C LEU A 498 0.74 -0.06 -19.22
N ALA A 499 0.45 1.15 -19.70
CA ALA A 499 -0.04 1.37 -21.07
C ALA A 499 1.03 1.96 -21.99
N GLY A 500 2.04 2.66 -21.45
CA GLY A 500 3.08 3.28 -22.27
C GLY A 500 4.35 3.61 -21.49
N ILE A 501 5.45 3.70 -22.21
CA ILE A 501 6.77 4.09 -21.71
C ILE A 501 7.36 5.11 -22.67
N GLU A 502 7.73 6.29 -22.18
CA GLU A 502 8.33 7.36 -22.97
C GLU A 502 9.63 7.86 -22.32
N PRO A 503 10.80 7.55 -22.88
CA PRO A 503 12.08 8.07 -22.38
C PRO A 503 12.27 9.55 -22.75
N ILE A 504 12.62 10.38 -21.78
CA ILE A 504 12.78 11.83 -21.90
C ILE A 504 14.25 12.23 -21.72
N GLY A 505 14.72 13.14 -22.57
CA GLY A 505 16.00 13.82 -22.47
C GLY A 505 15.88 15.19 -23.08
N LEU A 506 16.75 16.10 -22.68
CA LEU A 506 16.91 17.42 -23.30
C LEU A 506 18.05 17.31 -24.33
N ASP A 507 17.78 17.66 -25.57
CA ASP A 507 18.74 17.73 -26.66
C ASP A 507 19.81 18.81 -26.42
#